data_56e0ef994ec631c8e84a2e9170b1bcd2
#
_entry.id   56e0ef994ec631c8e84a2e9170b1bcd2
#
_cell.length_a   1.000
_cell.length_b   1.000
_cell.length_c   1.000
_cell.angle_alpha   90.00
_cell.angle_beta   90.00
_cell.angle_gamma   90.00
#
_symmetry.space_group_name_H-M   'P 1'
#
loop_
_entity.id
_entity.type
_entity.pdbx_description
1 polymer ?
#
loop_
_entity_poly.entity_id
_entity_poly.type
_entity_poly.pdbx_seq_one_letter_code
_entity_poly.pdbx_strand_id
1 'polypeptide(L)'
;MPTANRRIVLMLCATLLFLAGIAVGSVLTRHVSAINKFGQPKTVVHVVAYKFRDATSLNDQEQAIAGIKDMAAKIPGIKNIWLKTERNQLRDFSGVYVIEFTSPEAAADYAESPIHDAWRKKWEQLRENSLSFQVSN
;
A
#
# COMPACT_ATOMS: atom_id res chain seq x y z
N MET A 1 28.30 62.33 -10.34
CA MET A 1 27.12 61.89 -9.57
C MET A 1 26.36 60.71 -10.24
N PRO A 2 26.94 59.56 -10.50
CA PRO A 2 26.17 58.38 -10.99
C PRO A 2 25.98 57.28 -9.98
N THR A 3 26.48 57.41 -8.72
CA THR A 3 26.51 56.26 -7.78
C THR A 3 25.21 56.01 -7.01
N ALA A 4 24.40 57.03 -6.81
CA ALA A 4 23.11 56.89 -6.08
C ALA A 4 22.05 56.12 -6.89
N ASN A 5 21.92 56.43 -8.18
CA ASN A 5 20.97 55.78 -9.07
C ASN A 5 21.33 54.29 -9.26
N ARG A 6 22.59 53.92 -9.35
CA ARG A 6 23.07 52.55 -9.48
C ARG A 6 22.72 51.70 -8.24
N ARG A 7 22.83 52.28 -7.04
CA ARG A 7 22.51 51.59 -5.79
C ARG A 7 20.99 51.35 -5.67
N ILE A 8 20.16 52.33 -6.07
CA ILE A 8 18.72 52.23 -6.09
C ILE A 8 18.26 51.13 -7.07
N VAL A 9 18.83 51.08 -8.26
CA VAL A 9 18.53 50.05 -9.26
C VAL A 9 18.92 48.65 -8.76
N LEU A 10 20.12 48.50 -8.14
CA LEU A 10 20.53 47.22 -7.57
C LEU A 10 19.61 46.75 -6.42
N MET A 11 19.16 47.65 -5.56
CA MET A 11 18.24 47.31 -4.50
C MET A 11 16.86 46.89 -5.05
N LEU A 12 16.35 47.57 -6.05
CA LEU A 12 15.08 47.21 -6.72
C LEU A 12 15.17 45.85 -7.42
N CYS A 13 16.29 45.55 -8.08
CA CYS A 13 16.49 44.24 -8.69
C CYS A 13 16.57 43.13 -7.63
N ALA A 14 17.27 43.36 -6.52
CA ALA A 14 17.41 42.38 -5.44
C ALA A 14 16.03 42.09 -4.78
N THR A 15 15.20 43.13 -4.54
CA THR A 15 13.85 42.95 -4.00
C THR A 15 12.92 42.22 -4.96
N LEU A 16 13.00 42.49 -6.25
CA LEU A 16 12.21 41.78 -7.27
C LEU A 16 12.61 40.31 -7.37
N LEU A 17 13.90 39.99 -7.33
CA LEU A 17 14.38 38.60 -7.33
C LEU A 17 13.97 37.85 -6.06
N PHE A 18 14.00 38.52 -4.91
CA PHE A 18 13.57 37.93 -3.64
C PHE A 18 12.06 37.64 -3.62
N LEU A 19 11.23 38.56 -4.10
CA LEU A 19 9.79 38.37 -4.21
C LEU A 19 9.42 37.28 -5.24
N ALA A 20 10.14 37.22 -6.36
CA ALA A 20 9.99 36.13 -7.34
C ALA A 20 10.36 34.78 -6.74
N GLY A 21 11.44 34.71 -5.96
CA GLY A 21 11.86 33.49 -5.25
C GLY A 21 10.82 33.01 -4.24
N ILE A 22 10.19 33.91 -3.48
CA ILE A 22 9.10 33.58 -2.55
C ILE A 22 7.87 33.07 -3.30
N ALA A 23 7.50 33.70 -4.42
CA ALA A 23 6.35 33.29 -5.22
C ALA A 23 6.56 31.88 -5.83
N VAL A 24 7.72 31.61 -6.39
CA VAL A 24 8.07 30.27 -6.94
C VAL A 24 8.16 29.22 -5.82
N GLY A 25 8.78 29.56 -4.70
CA GLY A 25 8.87 28.65 -3.54
C GLY A 25 7.51 28.27 -2.97
N SER A 26 6.56 29.23 -2.88
CA SER A 26 5.23 28.98 -2.37
C SER A 26 4.33 28.17 -3.32
N VAL A 27 4.57 28.22 -4.64
CA VAL A 27 3.88 27.39 -5.63
C VAL A 27 4.41 25.97 -5.59
N LEU A 28 5.73 25.78 -5.47
CA LEU A 28 6.35 24.44 -5.39
C LEU A 28 5.99 23.70 -4.09
N THR A 29 5.86 24.41 -2.97
CA THR A 29 5.47 23.78 -1.69
C THR A 29 4.01 23.35 -1.62
N ARG A 30 3.12 23.88 -2.47
CA ARG A 30 1.72 23.45 -2.53
C ARG A 30 1.52 22.05 -3.09
N HIS A 31 2.51 21.47 -3.78
CA HIS A 31 2.40 20.13 -4.37
C HIS A 31 2.87 18.99 -3.45
N VAL A 32 3.35 19.27 -2.26
CA VAL A 32 3.86 18.25 -1.32
C VAL A 32 2.94 18.00 -0.14
N SER A 33 1.75 18.56 -0.13
CA SER A 33 0.74 18.18 0.86
C SER A 33 0.23 16.79 0.50
N ALA A 34 0.81 15.76 1.09
CA ALA A 34 0.17 14.46 1.18
C ALA A 34 -1.17 14.65 1.92
N ILE A 35 -2.23 14.92 1.17
CA ILE A 35 -3.57 15.01 1.74
C ILE A 35 -3.97 13.58 2.07
N ASN A 36 -3.83 13.22 3.34
CA ASN A 36 -4.42 12.00 3.84
C ASN A 36 -5.95 12.17 3.84
N LYS A 37 -6.60 11.60 2.83
CA LYS A 37 -8.06 11.62 2.71
C LYS A 37 -8.60 10.45 3.52
N PHE A 38 -8.91 10.67 4.77
CA PHE A 38 -9.61 9.70 5.59
C PHE A 38 -11.00 9.37 5.01
N GLY A 39 -11.42 8.13 5.16
CA GLY A 39 -12.76 7.69 4.80
C GLY A 39 -12.96 7.36 3.33
N GLN A 40 -11.90 7.21 2.54
CA GLN A 40 -12.01 6.86 1.13
C GLN A 40 -10.88 5.94 0.65
N PRO A 41 -11.21 4.99 -0.22
CA PRO A 41 -12.54 4.45 -0.53
C PRO A 41 -13.08 3.58 0.63
N LYS A 42 -14.40 3.36 0.68
CA LYS A 42 -15.02 2.41 1.63
C LYS A 42 -14.74 0.97 1.18
N THR A 43 -13.53 0.52 1.39
CA THR A 43 -13.09 -0.83 1.05
C THR A 43 -12.66 -1.55 2.33
N VAL A 44 -12.60 -2.86 2.27
CA VAL A 44 -12.03 -3.68 3.33
C VAL A 44 -10.69 -4.20 2.88
N VAL A 45 -9.68 -4.04 3.71
CA VAL A 45 -8.34 -4.56 3.47
C VAL A 45 -8.08 -5.70 4.45
N HIS A 46 -7.88 -6.90 3.93
CA HIS A 46 -7.53 -8.10 4.67
C HIS A 46 -6.01 -8.33 4.58
N VAL A 47 -5.34 -8.21 5.72
CA VAL A 47 -3.89 -8.37 5.84
C VAL A 47 -3.61 -9.69 6.54
N VAL A 48 -2.75 -10.52 5.95
CA VAL A 48 -2.36 -11.81 6.52
C VAL A 48 -0.84 -11.91 6.57
N ALA A 49 -0.29 -11.93 7.79
CA ALA A 49 1.08 -12.34 8.02
C ALA A 49 1.12 -13.86 8.19
N TYR A 50 2.10 -14.53 7.57
CA TYR A 50 2.18 -15.99 7.58
C TYR A 50 3.59 -16.50 7.79
N LYS A 51 3.69 -17.68 8.40
CA LYS A 51 4.90 -18.48 8.53
C LYS A 51 4.67 -19.84 7.88
N PHE A 52 5.50 -20.22 6.95
CA PHE A 52 5.52 -21.58 6.43
C PHE A 52 6.21 -22.52 7.44
N ARG A 53 5.85 -23.80 7.39
CA ARG A 53 6.58 -24.84 8.11
C ARG A 53 7.98 -24.99 7.52
N ASP A 54 8.97 -25.28 8.35
CA ASP A 54 10.35 -25.41 7.91
C ASP A 54 10.54 -26.49 6.80
N ALA A 55 9.68 -27.52 6.81
CA ALA A 55 9.69 -28.57 5.81
C ALA A 55 9.01 -28.20 4.48
N THR A 56 8.39 -27.02 4.35
CA THR A 56 7.69 -26.61 3.14
C THR A 56 8.69 -26.23 2.06
N SER A 57 8.67 -26.92 0.93
CA SER A 57 9.57 -26.62 -0.19
C SER A 57 9.32 -25.22 -0.76
N LEU A 58 10.33 -24.61 -1.37
CA LEU A 58 10.18 -23.29 -2.04
C LEU A 58 9.11 -23.34 -3.12
N ASN A 59 9.04 -24.43 -3.88
CA ASN A 59 8.02 -24.62 -4.91
C ASN A 59 6.60 -24.64 -4.31
N ASP A 60 6.39 -25.32 -3.19
CA ASP A 60 5.08 -25.34 -2.52
C ASP A 60 4.71 -23.98 -1.96
N GLN A 61 5.68 -23.22 -1.43
CA GLN A 61 5.49 -21.85 -0.97
C GLN A 61 5.04 -20.94 -2.12
N GLU A 62 5.74 -21.01 -3.27
CA GLU A 62 5.40 -20.23 -4.45
C GLU A 62 4.02 -20.59 -4.99
N GLN A 63 3.69 -21.89 -5.08
CA GLN A 63 2.37 -22.34 -5.52
C GLN A 63 1.25 -21.91 -4.58
N ALA A 64 1.50 -21.92 -3.27
CA ALA A 64 0.52 -21.48 -2.28
C ALA A 64 0.20 -19.97 -2.45
N ILE A 65 1.21 -19.13 -2.67
CA ILE A 65 1.03 -17.70 -2.92
C ILE A 65 0.40 -17.45 -4.30
N ALA A 66 0.82 -18.18 -5.35
CA ALA A 66 0.20 -18.09 -6.67
C ALA A 66 -1.29 -18.46 -6.62
N GLY A 67 -1.67 -19.43 -5.80
CA GLY A 67 -3.07 -19.82 -5.58
C GLY A 67 -3.97 -18.70 -5.09
N ILE A 68 -3.44 -17.70 -4.37
CA ILE A 68 -4.19 -16.49 -4.00
C ILE A 68 -4.60 -15.70 -5.25
N LYS A 69 -3.72 -15.59 -6.23
CA LYS A 69 -3.99 -14.92 -7.49
C LYS A 69 -5.10 -15.64 -8.28
N ASP A 70 -5.03 -16.97 -8.33
CA ASP A 70 -6.04 -17.80 -9.01
C ASP A 70 -7.41 -17.70 -8.31
N MET A 71 -7.42 -17.64 -7.01
CA MET A 71 -8.61 -17.43 -6.18
C MET A 71 -9.19 -16.04 -6.42
N ALA A 72 -8.36 -15.00 -6.40
CA ALA A 72 -8.78 -13.62 -6.64
C ALA A 72 -9.42 -13.41 -8.02
N ALA A 73 -8.99 -14.14 -9.03
CA ALA A 73 -9.58 -14.11 -10.37
C ALA A 73 -10.98 -14.72 -10.44
N LYS A 74 -11.39 -15.52 -9.44
CA LYS A 74 -12.63 -16.29 -9.46
C LYS A 74 -13.67 -15.82 -8.42
N ILE A 75 -13.26 -15.11 -7.38
CA ILE A 75 -14.14 -14.64 -6.33
C ILE A 75 -14.51 -13.17 -6.62
N PRO A 76 -15.81 -12.88 -6.86
CA PRO A 76 -16.27 -11.52 -7.05
C PRO A 76 -16.00 -10.64 -5.82
N GLY A 77 -15.85 -9.34 -6.04
CA GLY A 77 -15.65 -8.39 -4.95
C GLY A 77 -14.19 -8.24 -4.47
N ILE A 78 -13.27 -9.09 -4.91
CA ILE A 78 -11.84 -8.83 -4.72
C ILE A 78 -11.42 -7.74 -5.71
N LYS A 79 -10.93 -6.62 -5.18
CA LYS A 79 -10.56 -5.44 -5.94
C LYS A 79 -9.07 -5.43 -6.29
N ASN A 80 -8.22 -5.83 -5.33
CA ASN A 80 -6.78 -5.86 -5.51
C ASN A 80 -6.13 -6.88 -4.58
N ILE A 81 -4.90 -7.32 -4.94
CA ILE A 81 -4.08 -8.21 -4.12
C ILE A 81 -2.62 -7.75 -4.14
N TRP A 82 -1.95 -7.87 -3.00
CA TRP A 82 -0.50 -7.66 -2.86
C TRP A 82 0.11 -8.93 -2.31
N LEU A 83 0.99 -9.56 -3.07
CA LEU A 83 1.57 -10.87 -2.76
C LEU A 83 3.07 -10.82 -2.46
N LYS A 84 3.72 -9.68 -2.75
CA LYS A 84 5.15 -9.52 -2.54
C LYS A 84 5.42 -8.72 -1.27
N THR A 85 6.12 -9.32 -0.34
CA THR A 85 6.64 -8.66 0.85
C THR A 85 7.95 -7.96 0.51
N GLU A 86 7.94 -6.63 0.42
CA GLU A 86 9.16 -5.86 0.12
C GLU A 86 10.10 -5.77 1.33
N ARG A 87 9.54 -5.66 2.53
CA ARG A 87 10.30 -5.60 3.78
C ARG A 87 9.55 -6.32 4.89
N ASN A 88 10.16 -7.34 5.45
CA ASN A 88 9.62 -8.05 6.59
C ASN A 88 10.36 -7.65 7.88
N GLN A 89 9.64 -7.08 8.84
CA GLN A 89 10.15 -6.74 10.16
C GLN A 89 9.71 -7.74 11.24
N LEU A 90 8.80 -8.64 10.90
CA LEU A 90 8.30 -9.70 11.77
C LEU A 90 9.21 -10.92 11.60
N ARG A 91 10.24 -11.03 12.43
CA ARG A 91 11.31 -12.06 12.30
C ARG A 91 10.78 -13.49 12.23
N ASP A 92 9.64 -13.77 12.87
CA ASP A 92 9.03 -15.10 12.96
C ASP A 92 8.04 -15.41 11.83
N PHE A 93 7.92 -14.51 10.83
CA PHE A 93 7.01 -14.69 9.70
C PHE A 93 7.77 -14.73 8.37
N SER A 94 7.28 -15.56 7.45
CA SER A 94 7.84 -15.71 6.10
C SER A 94 7.48 -14.53 5.21
N GLY A 95 6.28 -13.96 5.40
CA GLY A 95 5.82 -12.84 4.60
C GLY A 95 4.43 -12.35 4.99
N VAL A 96 3.93 -11.43 4.17
CA VAL A 96 2.59 -10.84 4.29
C VAL A 96 1.94 -10.84 2.91
N TYR A 97 0.67 -11.20 2.83
CA TYR A 97 -0.15 -10.87 1.68
C TYR A 97 -1.35 -10.01 2.09
N VAL A 98 -1.89 -9.28 1.13
CA VAL A 98 -3.02 -8.38 1.36
C VAL A 98 -4.05 -8.58 0.25
N ILE A 99 -5.32 -8.57 0.64
CA ILE A 99 -6.47 -8.61 -0.27
C ILE A 99 -7.36 -7.40 0.03
N GLU A 100 -7.70 -6.63 -0.98
CA GLU A 100 -8.67 -5.53 -0.88
C GLU A 100 -10.00 -5.96 -1.48
N PHE A 101 -11.08 -5.77 -0.72
CA PHE A 101 -12.44 -6.04 -1.14
C PHE A 101 -13.19 -4.74 -1.41
N THR A 102 -14.15 -4.79 -2.34
CA THR A 102 -14.99 -3.65 -2.72
C THR A 102 -15.90 -3.17 -1.59
N SER A 103 -16.26 -4.06 -0.66
CA SER A 103 -17.14 -3.76 0.48
C SER A 103 -16.97 -4.78 1.61
N PRO A 104 -17.53 -4.53 2.81
CA PRO A 104 -17.59 -5.50 3.89
C PRO A 104 -18.33 -6.78 3.51
N GLU A 105 -19.41 -6.67 2.72
CA GLU A 105 -20.19 -7.82 2.25
C GLU A 105 -19.33 -8.71 1.33
N ALA A 106 -18.56 -8.11 0.41
CA ALA A 106 -17.65 -8.85 -0.44
C ALA A 106 -16.55 -9.59 0.36
N ALA A 107 -16.11 -9.02 1.48
CA ALA A 107 -15.18 -9.68 2.38
C ALA A 107 -15.84 -10.86 3.13
N ALA A 108 -17.10 -10.75 3.50
CA ALA A 108 -17.89 -11.84 4.09
C ALA A 108 -18.12 -12.97 3.07
N ASP A 109 -18.57 -12.65 1.86
CA ASP A 109 -18.77 -13.60 0.76
C ASP A 109 -17.49 -14.36 0.41
N TYR A 110 -16.34 -13.67 0.44
CA TYR A 110 -15.03 -14.31 0.28
C TYR A 110 -14.78 -15.34 1.38
N ALA A 111 -15.05 -15.00 2.63
CA ALA A 111 -14.80 -15.91 3.77
C ALA A 111 -15.63 -17.19 3.68
N GLU A 112 -16.83 -17.13 3.12
CA GLU A 112 -17.76 -18.25 2.94
C GLU A 112 -17.62 -18.96 1.58
N SER A 113 -16.75 -18.44 0.70
CA SER A 113 -16.58 -18.97 -0.65
C SER A 113 -15.98 -20.38 -0.64
N PRO A 114 -16.57 -21.34 -1.35
CA PRO A 114 -16.01 -22.69 -1.51
C PRO A 114 -14.66 -22.67 -2.24
N ILE A 115 -14.40 -21.65 -3.06
CA ILE A 115 -13.10 -21.44 -3.73
C ILE A 115 -12.03 -21.07 -2.70
N HIS A 116 -12.37 -20.17 -1.77
CA HIS A 116 -11.50 -19.82 -0.65
C HIS A 116 -11.25 -21.03 0.25
N ASP A 117 -12.28 -21.80 0.59
CA ASP A 117 -12.15 -23.00 1.41
C ASP A 117 -11.24 -24.05 0.78
N ALA A 118 -11.37 -24.28 -0.53
CA ALA A 118 -10.51 -25.22 -1.25
C ALA A 118 -9.04 -24.80 -1.24
N TRP A 119 -8.76 -23.51 -1.39
CA TRP A 119 -7.41 -22.95 -1.26
C TRP A 119 -6.92 -23.03 0.20
N ARG A 120 -7.75 -22.64 1.17
CA ARG A 120 -7.44 -22.63 2.60
C ARG A 120 -7.02 -24.00 3.11
N LYS A 121 -7.70 -25.08 2.71
CA LYS A 121 -7.35 -26.45 3.09
C LYS A 121 -5.93 -26.85 2.67
N LYS A 122 -5.47 -26.41 1.50
CA LYS A 122 -4.09 -26.63 1.05
C LYS A 122 -3.11 -25.74 1.81
N TRP A 123 -3.46 -24.47 2.00
CA TRP A 123 -2.68 -23.48 2.72
C TRP A 123 -2.40 -23.90 4.18
N GLU A 124 -3.39 -24.42 4.89
CA GLU A 124 -3.29 -24.86 6.29
C GLU A 124 -2.28 -26.00 6.49
N GLN A 125 -2.05 -26.81 5.48
CA GLN A 125 -1.04 -27.89 5.54
C GLN A 125 0.38 -27.35 5.45
N LEU A 126 0.58 -26.24 4.76
CA LEU A 126 1.88 -25.66 4.48
C LEU A 126 2.30 -24.61 5.53
N ARG A 127 1.33 -23.92 6.15
CA ARG A 127 1.61 -22.89 7.13
C ARG A 127 1.78 -23.47 8.55
N GLU A 128 2.73 -22.91 9.28
CA GLU A 128 2.89 -23.14 10.71
C GLU A 128 1.98 -22.20 11.51
N ASN A 129 1.99 -20.91 11.14
CA ASN A 129 1.26 -19.87 11.84
C ASN A 129 0.76 -18.80 10.86
N SER A 130 -0.31 -18.09 11.24
CA SER A 130 -0.73 -16.87 10.56
C SER A 130 -1.49 -15.95 11.50
N LEU A 131 -1.34 -14.64 11.28
CA LEU A 131 -2.11 -13.58 11.90
C LEU A 131 -2.86 -12.84 10.80
N SER A 132 -4.14 -12.59 11.00
CA SER A 132 -4.95 -11.87 10.02
C SER A 132 -5.72 -10.74 10.66
N PHE A 133 -5.87 -9.66 9.90
CA PHE A 133 -6.61 -8.47 10.27
C PHE A 133 -7.48 -8.02 9.11
N GLN A 134 -8.67 -7.49 9.42
CA GLN A 134 -9.46 -6.75 8.46
C GLN A 134 -9.62 -5.33 8.96
N VAL A 135 -9.35 -4.37 8.10
CA VAL A 135 -9.48 -2.94 8.37
C VAL A 135 -10.29 -2.28 7.27
N SER A 136 -11.07 -1.28 7.64
CA SER A 136 -11.85 -0.45 6.70
C SER A 136 -11.75 1.01 7.11
N ASN A 137 -12.12 1.90 6.20
CA ASN A 137 -12.27 3.33 6.47
C ASN A 137 -13.70 3.66 6.87
#